data_4b7854853ce2ed289d15bb5f57d30e27
#
_entry.id   4b7854853ce2ed289d15bb5f57d30e27
#
_cell.length_a   1.000
_cell.length_b   1.000
_cell.length_c   1.000
_cell.angle_alpha   90.00
_cell.angle_beta   90.00
_cell.angle_gamma   90.00
#
_symmetry.space_group_name_H-M   'P 1'
#
loop_
_entity.id
_entity.type
_entity.pdbx_description
1 polymer ?
#
loop_
_entity_poly.entity_id
_entity_poly.type
_entity_poly.pdbx_seq_one_letter_code
_entity_poly.pdbx_strand_id
1 'polypeptide(L)'
;MNKVRPKKSLGQHFLHDQSIAQRIVASLKIENEHKAVLEIGPGMGVLTKFLIDQPGINLKVIEIDRDSVAYLKKHYAKLEGKI
;
A
#
# COMPACT_ATOMS: atom_id res chain seq x y z
N MET A 1 11.10 13.27 14.72
CA MET A 1 10.20 12.91 13.65
C MET A 1 9.29 11.76 14.05
N ASN A 2 8.05 11.89 13.75
CA ASN A 2 7.07 10.89 14.14
C ASN A 2 7.04 9.74 13.15
N LYS A 3 7.30 8.55 13.65
CA LYS A 3 7.14 7.34 12.85
C LYS A 3 5.77 6.75 13.14
N VAL A 4 5.10 6.33 12.11
CA VAL A 4 3.87 5.59 12.28
C VAL A 4 4.23 4.21 12.82
N ARG A 5 3.66 3.84 13.95
CA ARG A 5 3.86 2.52 14.53
C ARG A 5 2.73 1.60 14.08
N PRO A 6 3.02 0.35 13.75
CA PRO A 6 1.95 -0.59 13.49
C PRO A 6 1.01 -0.69 14.69
N LYS A 7 -0.28 -0.70 14.42
CA LYS A 7 -1.30 -0.80 15.45
C LYS A 7 -1.86 -2.21 15.43
N LYS A 8 -1.55 -2.97 16.46
CA LYS A 8 -1.97 -4.38 16.55
C LYS A 8 -3.48 -4.55 16.42
N SER A 9 -4.24 -3.61 16.99
CA SER A 9 -5.70 -3.66 16.90
C SER A 9 -6.22 -3.53 15.47
N LEU A 10 -5.40 -3.03 14.55
CA LEU A 10 -5.74 -2.89 13.14
C LEU A 10 -5.00 -3.93 12.27
N GLY A 11 -4.29 -4.86 12.89
CA GLY A 11 -3.60 -5.91 12.16
C GLY A 11 -2.43 -5.45 11.31
N GLN A 12 -1.74 -4.38 11.73
CA GLN A 12 -0.71 -3.75 10.91
C GLN A 12 0.72 -4.11 11.30
N HIS A 13 0.92 -5.19 12.03
CA HIS A 13 2.25 -5.52 12.57
C HIS A 13 2.94 -6.68 11.84
N PHE A 14 2.42 -7.12 10.74
CA PHE A 14 2.70 -8.46 10.24
C PHE A 14 3.62 -8.51 9.03
N LEU A 15 3.74 -7.45 8.26
CA LEU A 15 4.45 -7.55 6.99
C LEU A 15 5.76 -6.78 7.04
N HIS A 16 6.80 -7.43 7.56
CA HIS A 16 8.14 -6.85 7.63
C HIS A 16 9.02 -7.26 6.47
N ASP A 17 8.78 -8.43 5.90
CA ASP A 17 9.62 -8.98 4.86
C ASP A 17 9.18 -8.46 3.49
N GLN A 18 10.02 -7.61 2.92
CA GLN A 18 9.71 -7.00 1.64
C GLN A 18 9.71 -8.01 0.49
N SER A 19 10.46 -9.08 0.60
CA SER A 19 10.43 -10.12 -0.44
C SER A 19 9.08 -10.81 -0.48
N ILE A 20 8.44 -10.99 0.68
CA ILE A 20 7.08 -11.52 0.73
C ILE A 20 6.10 -10.53 0.09
N ALA A 21 6.24 -9.24 0.41
CA ALA A 21 5.40 -8.21 -0.18
C ALA A 21 5.51 -8.19 -1.70
N GLN A 22 6.72 -8.27 -2.22
CA GLN A 22 6.94 -8.34 -3.67
C GLN A 22 6.27 -9.56 -4.29
N ARG A 23 6.35 -10.71 -3.62
CA ARG A 23 5.73 -11.94 -4.11
C ARG A 23 4.22 -11.85 -4.11
N ILE A 24 3.63 -11.22 -3.11
CA ILE A 24 2.19 -10.99 -3.07
C ILE A 24 1.77 -10.13 -4.25
N VAL A 25 2.47 -9.04 -4.50
CA VAL A 25 2.14 -8.15 -5.62
C VAL A 25 2.33 -8.86 -6.95
N ALA A 26 3.40 -9.62 -7.10
CA ALA A 26 3.65 -10.38 -8.33
C ALA A 26 2.55 -11.40 -8.60
N SER A 27 1.90 -11.91 -7.57
CA SER A 27 0.82 -12.90 -7.72
C SER A 27 -0.45 -12.33 -8.35
N LEU A 28 -0.58 -11.01 -8.47
CA LEU A 28 -1.75 -10.38 -9.06
C LEU A 28 -1.91 -10.66 -10.56
N LYS A 29 -0.86 -11.15 -11.22
CA LYS A 29 -0.90 -11.51 -12.64
C LYS A 29 -1.49 -10.41 -13.51
N ILE A 30 -0.97 -9.20 -13.34
CA ILE A 30 -1.37 -8.07 -14.15
C ILE A 30 -0.65 -8.19 -15.48
N GLU A 31 -1.40 -8.46 -16.54
CA GLU A 31 -0.83 -8.59 -17.87
C GLU A 31 -0.93 -7.27 -18.61
N ASN A 32 -1.44 -7.28 -19.82
CA ASN A 32 -1.46 -6.09 -20.68
C ASN A 32 -2.69 -5.22 -20.47
N GLU A 33 -3.51 -5.52 -19.50
CA GLU A 33 -4.75 -4.79 -19.26
C GLU A 33 -4.63 -3.89 -18.04
N HIS A 34 -5.34 -2.77 -18.08
CA HIS A 34 -5.47 -1.91 -16.90
C HIS A 34 -6.46 -2.54 -15.94
N LYS A 35 -6.01 -2.82 -14.73
CA LYS A 35 -6.85 -3.41 -13.70
C LYS A 35 -7.01 -2.44 -12.55
N ALA A 36 -8.24 -2.32 -12.06
CA ALA A 36 -8.51 -1.59 -10.84
C ALA A 36 -8.12 -2.47 -9.65
N VAL A 37 -7.29 -1.94 -8.78
CA VAL A 37 -6.84 -2.62 -7.57
C VAL A 37 -7.19 -1.75 -6.38
N LEU A 38 -7.84 -2.36 -5.39
CA LEU A 38 -8.18 -1.68 -4.15
C LEU A 38 -7.36 -2.28 -3.03
N GLU A 39 -6.51 -1.47 -2.43
CA GLU A 39 -5.77 -1.88 -1.24
C GLU A 39 -6.48 -1.37 0.00
N ILE A 40 -6.78 -2.29 0.92
CA ILE A 40 -7.47 -1.98 2.17
C ILE A 40 -6.47 -2.12 3.32
N GLY A 41 -6.36 -1.08 4.13
CA GLY A 41 -5.49 -1.10 5.30
C GLY A 41 -4.00 -1.17 4.96
N PRO A 42 -3.48 -0.27 4.12
CA PRO A 42 -2.07 -0.32 3.70
C PRO A 42 -1.08 -0.09 4.83
N GLY A 43 -1.50 0.49 5.94
CA GLY A 43 -0.60 0.81 7.04
C GLY A 43 0.50 1.76 6.60
N MET A 44 1.76 1.35 6.76
CA MET A 44 2.90 2.15 6.34
C MET A 44 3.28 1.92 4.87
N GLY A 45 2.46 1.20 4.15
CA GLY A 45 2.61 1.07 2.70
C GLY A 45 3.59 -0.01 2.23
N VAL A 46 3.74 -1.10 2.99
CA VAL A 46 4.67 -2.17 2.61
C VAL A 46 4.29 -2.79 1.27
N LEU A 47 3.00 -3.07 1.06
CA LEU A 47 2.52 -3.53 -0.25
C LEU A 47 2.38 -2.37 -1.22
N THR A 48 1.90 -1.23 -0.72
CA THR A 48 1.59 -0.06 -1.53
C THR A 48 2.75 0.36 -2.40
N LYS A 49 3.96 0.37 -1.85
CA LYS A 49 5.13 0.83 -2.60
C LYS A 49 5.46 -0.05 -3.80
N PHE A 50 5.08 -1.32 -3.75
CA PHE A 50 5.25 -2.21 -4.90
C PHE A 50 4.07 -2.12 -5.86
N LEU A 51 2.86 -1.93 -5.32
CA LEU A 51 1.65 -1.80 -6.13
C LEU A 51 1.67 -0.53 -6.98
N ILE A 52 2.09 0.57 -6.38
CA ILE A 52 2.02 1.87 -7.06
C ILE A 52 2.94 1.94 -8.27
N ASP A 53 4.01 1.18 -8.26
CA ASP A 53 4.96 1.14 -9.37
C ASP A 53 4.63 0.06 -10.40
N GLN A 54 3.61 -0.75 -10.14
CA GLN A 54 3.23 -1.82 -11.05
C GLN A 54 2.51 -1.25 -12.26
N PRO A 55 3.00 -1.49 -13.49
CA PRO A 55 2.29 -1.00 -14.67
C PRO A 55 0.98 -1.73 -14.86
N GLY A 56 0.02 -1.06 -15.43
CA GLY A 56 -1.27 -1.65 -15.76
C GLY A 56 -2.26 -1.71 -14.63
N ILE A 57 -1.98 -1.12 -13.47
CA ILE A 57 -2.98 -1.05 -12.41
C ILE A 57 -3.44 0.39 -12.16
N ASN A 58 -4.69 0.51 -11.77
CA ASN A 58 -5.26 1.74 -11.25
C ASN A 58 -5.53 1.52 -9.78
N LEU A 59 -4.64 2.01 -8.95
CA LEU A 59 -4.65 1.74 -7.52
C LEU A 59 -5.53 2.74 -6.78
N LYS A 60 -6.39 2.23 -5.92
CA LYS A 60 -7.09 3.01 -4.91
C LYS A 60 -6.76 2.44 -3.55
N VAL A 61 -6.71 3.29 -2.55
CA VAL A 61 -6.29 2.92 -1.20
C VAL A 61 -7.35 3.36 -0.21
N ILE A 62 -7.73 2.47 0.69
CA ILE A 62 -8.63 2.78 1.80
C ILE A 62 -7.88 2.53 3.10
N GLU A 63 -7.79 3.57 3.93
CA GLU A 63 -7.13 3.51 5.22
C GLU A 63 -7.92 4.32 6.23
N ILE A 64 -8.24 3.70 7.38
CA ILE A 64 -8.99 4.36 8.44
C ILE A 64 -8.08 5.06 9.46
N ASP A 65 -6.83 4.69 9.53
CA ASP A 65 -5.89 5.28 10.48
C ASP A 65 -5.32 6.59 9.93
N ARG A 66 -5.61 7.69 10.61
CA ARG A 66 -5.21 9.03 10.15
C ARG A 66 -3.70 9.19 10.06
N ASP A 67 -2.97 8.59 11.00
CA ASP A 67 -1.52 8.70 10.99
C ASP A 67 -0.93 7.95 9.78
N SER A 68 -1.51 6.81 9.44
CA SER A 68 -1.09 6.06 8.26
C SER A 68 -1.40 6.83 6.98
N VAL A 69 -2.57 7.46 6.90
CA VAL A 69 -2.92 8.28 5.73
C VAL A 69 -1.92 9.42 5.57
N ALA A 70 -1.60 10.11 6.66
CA ALA A 70 -0.63 11.22 6.61
C ALA A 70 0.75 10.72 6.18
N TYR A 71 1.17 9.59 6.70
CA TYR A 71 2.44 8.98 6.33
C TYR A 71 2.50 8.64 4.84
N LEU A 72 1.45 8.00 4.33
CA LEU A 72 1.38 7.59 2.93
C LEU A 72 1.41 8.81 2.00
N LYS A 73 0.66 9.84 2.32
CA LYS A 73 0.64 11.06 1.51
C LYS A 73 2.00 11.74 1.49
N LYS A 74 2.71 11.71 2.61
CA LYS A 74 4.02 12.33 2.71
C LYS A 74 5.09 11.57 1.93
N HIS A 75 5.05 10.24 2.00
CA HIS A 75 6.13 9.40 1.48
C HIS A 75 5.87 8.86 0.08
N TYR A 76 4.62 8.87 -0.37
CA TYR A 76 4.24 8.33 -1.67
C TYR A 76 3.42 9.35 -2.45
N ALA A 77 4.11 10.28 -3.09
CA ALA A 77 3.45 11.34 -3.84
C ALA A 77 2.52 10.80 -4.93
N LYS A 78 2.84 9.64 -5.48
CA LYS A 78 2.01 9.00 -6.50
C LYS A 78 0.64 8.58 -5.98
N LEU A 79 0.44 8.56 -4.66
CA LEU A 79 -0.86 8.23 -4.06
C LEU A 79 -1.84 9.41 -4.05
N GLU A 80 -1.43 10.58 -4.48
CA GLU A 80 -2.32 11.73 -4.49
C GLU A 80 -3.57 11.41 -5.30
N GLY A 81 -4.74 11.65 -4.68
CA GLY A 81 -6.01 11.34 -5.29
C GLY A 81 -6.41 9.87 -5.27
N LYS A 82 -5.61 9.00 -4.69
CA LYS A 82 -5.87 7.55 -4.67
C LYS A 82 -6.30 7.02 -3.30
N ILE A 83 -6.16 7.85 -2.26
CA ILE A 83 -6.54 7.45 -0.91
C ILE A 83 -7.95 7.95 -0.58
#